data_1a9d94ae0c443d7fae88bc7d52b05bf1
#
_entry.id   1a9d94ae0c443d7fae88bc7d52b05bf1
#
_cell.length_a   1.000
_cell.length_b   1.000
_cell.length_c   1.000
_cell.angle_alpha   90.00
_cell.angle_beta   90.00
_cell.angle_gamma   90.00
#
_symmetry.space_group_name_H-M   'P 1'
#
loop_
_entity.id
_entity.type
_entity.pdbx_description
1 polymer ?
#
loop_
_entity_poly.entity_id
_entity_poly.type
_entity_poly.pdbx_seq_one_letter_code
_entity_poly.pdbx_strand_id
1 'polypeptide(L)'
;DKAQDVTILAGVHALNLSHCENVTDVSALGGVTTLDLSHCNVTDVSALGGVTTLDLSHCNVTDVSALGGVTTLNLSHCENVADVSALGGVTNLYLSGCPGITDVSALGGVTSLYLSRSGITDVSALGGVTNLYIYHCTGITDVSALGGVTTLYLSNCPGITDVSALGGLRSLYLFDCPGITDVSALGGVTTLNIFCC
;
A
#
# COMPACT_ATOMS: atom_id res chain seq x y z
N ASP A 1 -27.52 -5.01 -19.51
CA ASP A 1 -26.71 -5.65 -18.47
C ASP A 1 -27.37 -5.35 -17.12
N LYS A 2 -27.78 -6.40 -16.40
CA LYS A 2 -28.32 -6.25 -15.05
C LYS A 2 -27.18 -6.44 -14.05
N ALA A 3 -27.08 -5.56 -13.04
CA ALA A 3 -26.20 -5.78 -11.91
C ALA A 3 -26.43 -7.19 -11.32
N GLN A 4 -25.35 -7.89 -11.00
CA GLN A 4 -25.44 -9.22 -10.42
C GLN A 4 -25.81 -9.09 -8.95
N ASP A 5 -26.93 -9.71 -8.54
CA ASP A 5 -27.35 -9.75 -7.14
C ASP A 5 -26.48 -10.74 -6.35
N VAL A 6 -25.73 -10.23 -5.39
CA VAL A 6 -24.82 -11.02 -4.52
C VAL A 6 -25.36 -11.19 -3.09
N THR A 7 -26.58 -10.74 -2.81
CA THR A 7 -27.17 -10.78 -1.45
C THR A 7 -27.22 -12.19 -0.86
N ILE A 8 -27.45 -13.20 -1.71
CA ILE A 8 -27.48 -14.62 -1.32
C ILE A 8 -26.11 -15.10 -0.80
N LEU A 9 -25.03 -14.38 -1.07
CA LEU A 9 -23.66 -14.74 -0.68
C LEU A 9 -23.23 -14.14 0.67
N ALA A 10 -24.10 -13.40 1.35
CA ALA A 10 -23.80 -12.70 2.60
C ALA A 10 -23.26 -13.58 3.74
N GLY A 11 -23.52 -14.90 3.72
CA GLY A 11 -23.04 -15.86 4.73
C GLY A 11 -21.78 -16.62 4.34
N VAL A 12 -21.16 -16.30 3.20
CA VAL A 12 -19.95 -16.98 2.72
C VAL A 12 -18.72 -16.42 3.44
N HIS A 13 -17.83 -17.29 3.92
CA HIS A 13 -16.61 -16.87 4.64
C HIS A 13 -15.52 -16.34 3.71
N ALA A 14 -15.30 -17.02 2.59
CA ALA A 14 -14.31 -16.64 1.60
C ALA A 14 -14.98 -16.58 0.22
N LEU A 15 -14.91 -15.44 -0.43
CA LEU A 15 -15.62 -15.19 -1.67
C LEU A 15 -14.67 -14.53 -2.68
N ASN A 16 -14.58 -15.11 -3.86
CA ASN A 16 -13.89 -14.52 -5.00
C ASN A 16 -14.91 -14.15 -6.08
N LEU A 17 -14.98 -12.85 -6.36
CA LEU A 17 -15.79 -12.25 -7.43
C LEU A 17 -14.91 -11.48 -8.42
N SER A 18 -13.61 -11.77 -8.46
CA SER A 18 -12.69 -11.06 -9.35
C SER A 18 -13.15 -11.12 -10.79
N HIS A 19 -12.99 -10.00 -11.52
CA HIS A 19 -13.45 -9.82 -12.90
C HIS A 19 -14.98 -9.95 -13.12
N CYS A 20 -15.77 -9.91 -12.04
CA CYS A 20 -17.23 -9.86 -12.15
C CYS A 20 -17.68 -8.41 -12.39
N GLU A 21 -17.52 -7.91 -13.60
CA GLU A 21 -17.78 -6.49 -13.95
C GLU A 21 -19.23 -6.05 -13.70
N ASN A 22 -20.18 -6.99 -13.62
CA ASN A 22 -21.58 -6.72 -13.32
C ASN A 22 -21.89 -6.65 -11.82
N VAL A 23 -20.89 -6.94 -10.94
CA VAL A 23 -21.01 -6.75 -9.49
C VAL A 23 -20.69 -5.28 -9.20
N THR A 24 -21.68 -4.53 -8.75
CA THR A 24 -21.57 -3.12 -8.40
C THR A 24 -22.06 -2.82 -6.98
N ASP A 25 -23.04 -3.58 -6.48
CA ASP A 25 -23.55 -3.47 -5.11
C ASP A 25 -22.99 -4.62 -4.27
N VAL A 26 -22.21 -4.27 -3.26
CA VAL A 26 -21.56 -5.19 -2.32
C VAL A 26 -22.02 -4.97 -0.88
N SER A 27 -23.12 -4.24 -0.69
CA SER A 27 -23.63 -3.86 0.64
C SER A 27 -23.95 -5.06 1.54
N ALA A 28 -24.29 -6.21 0.96
CA ALA A 28 -24.56 -7.44 1.70
C ALA A 28 -23.28 -8.22 2.11
N LEU A 29 -22.08 -7.85 1.62
CA LEU A 29 -20.86 -8.64 1.76
C LEU A 29 -19.98 -8.25 2.97
N GLY A 30 -20.41 -7.30 3.79
CA GLY A 30 -19.64 -6.83 4.97
C GLY A 30 -19.33 -7.88 6.03
N GLY A 31 -20.00 -9.04 6.01
CA GLY A 31 -19.75 -10.18 6.89
C GLY A 31 -18.79 -11.23 6.32
N VAL A 32 -18.34 -11.07 5.07
CA VAL A 32 -17.36 -11.96 4.45
C VAL A 32 -15.99 -11.73 5.08
N THR A 33 -15.27 -12.79 5.42
CA THR A 33 -13.94 -12.66 6.05
C THR A 33 -12.84 -12.36 5.03
N THR A 34 -12.86 -13.08 3.90
CA THR A 34 -11.92 -12.90 2.79
C THR A 34 -12.70 -12.63 1.52
N LEU A 35 -12.49 -11.46 0.92
CA LEU A 35 -13.26 -10.99 -0.24
C LEU A 35 -12.32 -10.46 -1.32
N ASP A 36 -12.42 -11.05 -2.51
CA ASP A 36 -11.74 -10.58 -3.71
C ASP A 36 -12.77 -9.98 -4.68
N LEU A 37 -12.67 -8.68 -4.88
CA LEU A 37 -13.46 -7.87 -5.80
C LEU A 37 -12.60 -7.24 -6.90
N SER A 38 -11.39 -7.75 -7.08
CA SER A 38 -10.44 -7.19 -8.05
C SER A 38 -11.07 -7.14 -9.46
N HIS A 39 -10.81 -6.03 -10.17
CA HIS A 39 -11.38 -5.79 -11.51
C HIS A 39 -12.93 -5.76 -11.56
N CYS A 40 -13.60 -5.49 -10.46
CA CYS A 40 -15.04 -5.24 -10.44
C CYS A 40 -15.35 -3.73 -10.62
N ASN A 41 -16.59 -3.43 -11.03
CA ASN A 41 -17.05 -2.04 -11.15
C ASN A 41 -17.66 -1.51 -9.84
N VAL A 42 -17.04 -1.88 -8.70
CA VAL A 42 -17.44 -1.43 -7.38
C VAL A 42 -16.93 -0.01 -7.14
N THR A 43 -17.80 0.84 -6.60
CA THR A 43 -17.47 2.23 -6.22
C THR A 43 -17.76 2.51 -4.76
N ASP A 44 -18.82 1.91 -4.20
CA ASP A 44 -19.19 2.05 -2.79
C ASP A 44 -18.75 0.82 -1.99
N VAL A 45 -17.85 1.03 -1.03
CA VAL A 45 -17.28 0.01 -0.15
C VAL A 45 -17.58 0.26 1.32
N SER A 46 -18.52 1.16 1.62
CA SER A 46 -18.87 1.60 2.97
C SER A 46 -19.30 0.43 3.88
N ALA A 47 -19.89 -0.63 3.33
CA ALA A 47 -20.30 -1.82 4.07
C ALA A 47 -19.14 -2.79 4.38
N LEU A 48 -17.94 -2.64 3.77
CA LEU A 48 -16.89 -3.66 3.79
C LEU A 48 -15.88 -3.51 4.94
N GLY A 49 -16.08 -2.55 5.86
CA GLY A 49 -15.17 -2.30 6.98
C GLY A 49 -14.98 -3.46 7.96
N GLY A 50 -15.86 -4.48 7.94
CA GLY A 50 -15.76 -5.71 8.72
C GLY A 50 -14.99 -6.85 8.05
N VAL A 51 -14.62 -6.71 6.79
CA VAL A 51 -13.86 -7.72 6.04
C VAL A 51 -12.42 -7.76 6.57
N THR A 52 -11.86 -8.95 6.78
CA THR A 52 -10.49 -9.09 7.28
C THR A 52 -9.45 -8.96 6.17
N THR A 53 -9.68 -9.64 5.05
CA THR A 53 -8.81 -9.56 3.85
C THR A 53 -9.65 -9.14 2.67
N LEU A 54 -9.31 -7.99 2.09
CA LEU A 54 -10.07 -7.35 1.00
C LEU A 54 -9.14 -6.99 -0.16
N ASP A 55 -9.46 -7.49 -1.34
CA ASP A 55 -8.85 -7.07 -2.60
C ASP A 55 -9.84 -6.24 -3.40
N LEU A 56 -9.49 -4.97 -3.63
CA LEU A 56 -10.20 -4.00 -4.45
C LEU A 56 -9.34 -3.53 -5.62
N SER A 57 -8.26 -4.24 -5.93
CA SER A 57 -7.34 -3.80 -6.98
C SER A 57 -8.07 -3.63 -8.31
N HIS A 58 -7.72 -2.56 -9.03
CA HIS A 58 -8.36 -2.15 -10.29
C HIS A 58 -9.86 -1.82 -10.18
N CYS A 59 -10.36 -1.51 -8.99
CA CYS A 59 -11.72 -0.99 -8.80
C CYS A 59 -11.76 0.55 -8.92
N ASN A 60 -12.96 1.08 -9.16
CA ASN A 60 -13.21 2.52 -9.31
C ASN A 60 -13.59 3.20 -7.98
N VAL A 61 -13.08 2.71 -6.86
CA VAL A 61 -13.34 3.27 -5.54
C VAL A 61 -12.67 4.64 -5.37
N THR A 62 -13.32 5.53 -4.63
CA THR A 62 -12.80 6.86 -4.30
C THR A 62 -12.71 7.05 -2.79
N ASP A 63 -13.75 6.66 -2.06
CA ASP A 63 -13.84 6.76 -0.61
C ASP A 63 -13.54 5.40 0.03
N VAL A 64 -12.46 5.35 0.80
CA VAL A 64 -11.99 4.16 1.53
C VAL A 64 -12.03 4.36 3.05
N SER A 65 -12.72 5.42 3.52
CA SER A 65 -12.78 5.80 4.94
C SER A 65 -13.34 4.71 5.85
N ALA A 66 -14.24 3.85 5.34
CA ALA A 66 -14.80 2.73 6.08
C ALA A 66 -13.82 1.56 6.28
N LEU A 67 -12.70 1.52 5.56
CA LEU A 67 -11.83 0.34 5.47
C LEU A 67 -10.69 0.29 6.52
N GLY A 68 -10.65 1.25 7.44
CA GLY A 68 -9.60 1.33 8.48
C GLY A 68 -9.52 0.13 9.43
N GLY A 69 -10.56 -0.71 9.49
CA GLY A 69 -10.60 -1.94 10.27
C GLY A 69 -10.14 -3.20 9.52
N VAL A 70 -9.91 -3.12 8.22
CA VAL A 70 -9.44 -4.24 7.41
C VAL A 70 -7.99 -4.59 7.78
N THR A 71 -7.68 -5.87 7.94
CA THR A 71 -6.31 -6.29 8.30
C THR A 71 -5.38 -6.29 7.09
N THR A 72 -5.82 -6.86 5.97
CA THR A 72 -5.07 -6.86 4.70
C THR A 72 -5.93 -6.23 3.62
N LEU A 73 -5.46 -5.12 3.06
CA LEU A 73 -6.18 -4.33 2.07
C LEU A 73 -5.32 -4.10 0.82
N ASN A 74 -5.83 -4.51 -0.32
CA ASN A 74 -5.23 -4.24 -1.62
C ASN A 74 -6.07 -3.21 -2.39
N LEU A 75 -5.49 -2.03 -2.59
CA LEU A 75 -6.05 -0.93 -3.39
C LEU A 75 -5.18 -0.64 -4.63
N SER A 76 -4.36 -1.60 -5.04
CA SER A 76 -3.47 -1.39 -6.19
C SER A 76 -4.26 -1.03 -7.44
N HIS A 77 -3.81 -0.01 -8.16
CA HIS A 77 -4.47 0.53 -9.36
C HIS A 77 -5.89 1.07 -9.14
N CYS A 78 -6.23 1.44 -7.89
CA CYS A 78 -7.40 2.27 -7.61
C CYS A 78 -7.02 3.74 -7.89
N GLU A 79 -7.06 4.13 -9.15
CA GLU A 79 -6.50 5.43 -9.61
C GLU A 79 -7.25 6.65 -9.03
N ASN A 80 -8.47 6.46 -8.55
CA ASN A 80 -9.33 7.51 -8.00
C ASN A 80 -9.17 7.69 -6.48
N VAL A 81 -8.43 6.81 -5.79
CA VAL A 81 -8.14 6.95 -4.35
C VAL A 81 -7.08 8.02 -4.16
N ALA A 82 -7.40 9.03 -3.34
CA ALA A 82 -6.48 10.11 -2.96
C ALA A 82 -6.31 10.23 -1.44
N ASP A 83 -7.37 10.01 -0.66
CA ASP A 83 -7.35 10.09 0.80
C ASP A 83 -7.25 8.69 1.42
N VAL A 84 -6.15 8.46 2.14
CA VAL A 84 -5.86 7.21 2.87
C VAL A 84 -5.73 7.44 4.38
N SER A 85 -6.18 8.58 4.87
CA SER A 85 -6.04 9.00 6.28
C SER A 85 -6.71 8.02 7.26
N ALA A 86 -7.77 7.32 6.86
CA ALA A 86 -8.45 6.32 7.68
C ALA A 86 -7.70 4.97 7.76
N LEU A 87 -6.67 4.72 6.92
CA LEU A 87 -6.07 3.40 6.76
C LEU A 87 -4.89 3.12 7.70
N GLY A 88 -4.59 4.02 8.64
CA GLY A 88 -3.47 3.85 9.59
C GLY A 88 -3.55 2.62 10.50
N GLY A 89 -4.73 2.01 10.63
CA GLY A 89 -4.96 0.76 11.38
C GLY A 89 -4.79 -0.52 10.57
N VAL A 90 -4.66 -0.43 9.26
CA VAL A 90 -4.46 -1.59 8.38
C VAL A 90 -3.09 -2.22 8.64
N THR A 91 -3.03 -3.55 8.73
CA THR A 91 -1.75 -4.25 8.97
C THR A 91 -0.92 -4.38 7.71
N ASN A 92 -1.52 -4.86 6.62
CA ASN A 92 -0.85 -4.99 5.32
C ASN A 92 -1.62 -4.17 4.28
N LEU A 93 -0.97 -3.15 3.73
CA LEU A 93 -1.59 -2.19 2.82
C LEU A 93 -0.82 -2.10 1.50
N TYR A 94 -1.53 -2.33 0.39
CA TYR A 94 -0.98 -2.27 -0.97
C TYR A 94 -1.60 -1.08 -1.71
N LEU A 95 -0.75 -0.12 -2.10
CA LEU A 95 -1.12 1.15 -2.74
C LEU A 95 -0.33 1.38 -4.06
N SER A 96 -0.04 0.31 -4.78
CA SER A 96 0.70 0.42 -6.04
C SER A 96 -0.18 1.00 -7.15
N GLY A 97 0.33 1.96 -7.92
CA GLY A 97 -0.40 2.53 -9.04
C GLY A 97 -1.59 3.41 -8.65
N CYS A 98 -1.50 4.10 -7.51
CA CYS A 98 -2.48 5.08 -7.03
C CYS A 98 -1.88 6.51 -7.11
N PRO A 99 -1.91 7.15 -8.28
CA PRO A 99 -1.21 8.44 -8.49
C PRO A 99 -1.81 9.60 -7.68
N GLY A 100 -3.07 9.48 -7.27
CA GLY A 100 -3.75 10.49 -6.45
C GLY A 100 -3.27 10.55 -5.01
N ILE A 101 -2.61 9.50 -4.52
CA ILE A 101 -2.10 9.47 -3.15
C ILE A 101 -0.80 10.29 -3.08
N THR A 102 -0.85 11.37 -2.32
CA THR A 102 0.29 12.26 -2.07
C THR A 102 0.62 12.39 -0.58
N ASP A 103 -0.37 12.19 0.30
CA ASP A 103 -0.22 12.24 1.75
C ASP A 103 -0.34 10.85 2.36
N VAL A 104 0.71 10.40 3.04
CA VAL A 104 0.80 9.12 3.77
C VAL A 104 1.06 9.31 5.26
N SER A 105 0.85 10.52 5.77
CA SER A 105 1.15 10.89 7.17
C SER A 105 0.42 10.01 8.20
N ALA A 106 -0.77 9.50 7.87
CA ALA A 106 -1.54 8.61 8.74
C ALA A 106 -1.03 7.15 8.75
N LEU A 107 -0.14 6.75 7.83
CA LEU A 107 0.21 5.35 7.61
C LEU A 107 1.40 4.84 8.45
N GLY A 108 1.93 5.65 9.36
CA GLY A 108 3.08 5.28 10.20
C GLY A 108 2.85 4.08 11.12
N GLY A 109 1.59 3.68 11.35
CA GLY A 109 1.20 2.51 12.15
C GLY A 109 1.04 1.20 11.35
N VAL A 110 1.07 1.27 10.01
CA VAL A 110 0.95 0.10 9.13
C VAL A 110 2.18 -0.82 9.33
N THR A 111 1.96 -2.14 9.40
CA THR A 111 3.07 -3.08 9.57
C THR A 111 3.82 -3.32 8.27
N SER A 112 3.09 -3.59 7.18
CA SER A 112 3.68 -3.78 5.85
C SER A 112 3.01 -2.87 4.84
N LEU A 113 3.77 -1.93 4.27
CA LEU A 113 3.28 -0.92 3.33
C LEU A 113 3.98 -1.04 1.98
N TYR A 114 3.20 -1.17 0.92
CA TYR A 114 3.67 -1.25 -0.46
C TYR A 114 3.23 -0.01 -1.23
N LEU A 115 4.20 0.81 -1.64
CA LEU A 115 4.01 2.05 -2.39
C LEU A 115 4.70 1.94 -3.74
N SER A 116 3.98 2.18 -4.80
CA SER A 116 4.58 2.21 -6.14
C SER A 116 3.86 3.18 -7.06
N ARG A 117 4.62 3.95 -7.85
CA ARG A 117 4.07 4.88 -8.85
C ARG A 117 3.01 5.81 -8.27
N SER A 118 3.28 6.32 -7.07
CA SER A 118 2.44 7.29 -6.36
C SER A 118 3.01 8.70 -6.48
N GLY A 119 2.18 9.70 -6.17
CA GLY A 119 2.59 11.11 -6.11
C GLY A 119 3.31 11.51 -4.82
N ILE A 120 3.72 10.53 -4.00
CA ILE A 120 4.31 10.75 -2.68
C ILE A 120 5.70 11.37 -2.81
N THR A 121 5.94 12.40 -2.02
CA THR A 121 7.24 13.08 -1.90
C THR A 121 7.76 13.08 -0.47
N ASP A 122 6.86 13.03 0.52
CA ASP A 122 7.19 13.02 1.95
C ASP A 122 6.87 11.66 2.57
N VAL A 123 7.89 11.03 3.14
CA VAL A 123 7.81 9.74 3.85
C VAL A 123 8.20 9.86 5.33
N SER A 124 8.27 11.08 5.84
CA SER A 124 8.73 11.37 7.22
C SER A 124 7.90 10.66 8.31
N ALA A 125 6.62 10.43 8.07
CA ALA A 125 5.74 9.72 9.00
C ALA A 125 5.92 8.18 8.99
N LEU A 126 6.64 7.62 8.01
CA LEU A 126 6.70 6.17 7.80
C LEU A 126 7.81 5.45 8.60
N GLY A 127 8.56 6.16 9.45
CA GLY A 127 9.62 5.58 10.27
C GLY A 127 9.18 4.50 11.27
N GLY A 128 7.88 4.39 11.55
CA GLY A 128 7.28 3.35 12.39
C GLY A 128 6.84 2.08 11.63
N VAL A 129 6.82 2.11 10.31
CA VAL A 129 6.45 0.96 9.48
C VAL A 129 7.50 -0.15 9.63
N THR A 130 7.07 -1.40 9.82
CA THR A 130 8.03 -2.52 9.98
C THR A 130 8.65 -2.93 8.65
N ASN A 131 7.83 -3.15 7.63
CA ASN A 131 8.28 -3.52 6.29
C ASN A 131 7.78 -2.48 5.28
N LEU A 132 8.68 -1.73 4.69
CA LEU A 132 8.34 -0.66 3.75
C LEU A 132 8.94 -0.96 2.38
N TYR A 133 8.07 -0.97 1.37
CA TYR A 133 8.43 -1.23 -0.02
C TYR A 133 8.07 -0.01 -0.86
N ILE A 134 9.07 0.64 -1.44
CA ILE A 134 8.93 1.85 -2.26
C ILE A 134 9.51 1.57 -3.63
N TYR A 135 8.66 1.59 -4.66
CA TYR A 135 9.06 1.31 -6.05
C TYR A 135 8.62 2.44 -6.98
N HIS A 136 9.51 2.90 -7.85
CA HIS A 136 9.22 3.91 -8.87
C HIS A 136 8.58 5.21 -8.31
N CYS A 137 8.95 5.61 -7.09
CA CYS A 137 8.51 6.86 -6.48
C CYS A 137 9.58 7.94 -6.71
N THR A 138 9.46 8.62 -7.85
CA THR A 138 10.50 9.58 -8.32
C THR A 138 10.50 10.90 -7.55
N GLY A 139 9.44 11.18 -6.79
CA GLY A 139 9.33 12.40 -5.98
C GLY A 139 10.02 12.34 -4.62
N ILE A 140 10.36 11.14 -4.14
CA ILE A 140 11.00 10.97 -2.83
C ILE A 140 12.49 11.29 -2.95
N THR A 141 12.95 12.22 -2.11
CA THR A 141 14.35 12.64 -2.06
C THR A 141 14.97 12.48 -0.67
N ASP A 142 14.16 12.56 0.39
CA ASP A 142 14.59 12.46 1.78
C ASP A 142 14.03 11.17 2.41
N VAL A 143 14.93 10.32 2.90
CA VAL A 143 14.62 9.07 3.61
C VAL A 143 15.19 9.04 5.03
N SER A 144 15.60 10.20 5.54
CA SER A 144 16.24 10.33 6.85
C SER A 144 15.37 9.83 8.02
N ALA A 145 14.05 9.95 7.92
CA ALA A 145 13.08 9.46 8.91
C ALA A 145 12.93 7.93 8.92
N LEU A 146 13.41 7.22 7.90
CA LEU A 146 13.18 5.78 7.74
C LEU A 146 14.17 4.90 8.53
N GLY A 147 15.05 5.48 9.33
CA GLY A 147 16.02 4.74 10.17
C GLY A 147 15.39 3.81 11.23
N GLY A 148 14.08 3.94 11.50
CA GLY A 148 13.32 3.07 12.41
C GLY A 148 12.66 1.86 11.74
N VAL A 149 12.63 1.81 10.40
CA VAL A 149 12.06 0.69 9.63
C VAL A 149 12.90 -0.57 9.84
N THR A 150 12.27 -1.74 9.92
CA THR A 150 13.02 -3.00 10.06
C THR A 150 13.52 -3.51 8.72
N THR A 151 12.68 -3.49 7.70
CA THR A 151 13.01 -3.92 6.34
C THR A 151 12.59 -2.83 5.36
N LEU A 152 13.54 -2.29 4.62
CA LEU A 152 13.30 -1.25 3.61
C LEU A 152 13.75 -1.72 2.23
N TYR A 153 12.82 -1.63 1.27
CA TYR A 153 13.08 -1.81 -0.16
C TYR A 153 12.91 -0.47 -0.88
N LEU A 154 13.96 -0.01 -1.52
CA LEU A 154 13.94 1.16 -2.40
C LEU A 154 14.33 0.72 -3.81
N SER A 155 13.47 0.94 -4.77
CA SER A 155 13.77 0.57 -6.16
C SER A 155 13.29 1.63 -7.14
N ASN A 156 14.15 1.98 -8.10
CA ASN A 156 13.85 3.02 -9.09
C ASN A 156 13.42 4.36 -8.47
N CYS A 157 14.17 4.80 -7.43
CA CYS A 157 13.96 6.07 -6.74
C CYS A 157 15.17 7.00 -7.00
N PRO A 158 15.25 7.64 -8.17
CA PRO A 158 16.44 8.37 -8.60
C PRO A 158 16.72 9.65 -7.80
N GLY A 159 15.69 10.16 -7.09
CA GLY A 159 15.82 11.37 -6.26
C GLY A 159 16.54 11.15 -4.95
N ILE A 160 16.69 9.89 -4.50
CA ILE A 160 17.36 9.58 -3.23
C ILE A 160 18.87 9.59 -3.47
N THR A 161 19.57 10.44 -2.71
CA THR A 161 21.03 10.60 -2.80
C THR A 161 21.72 10.31 -1.47
N ASP A 162 21.07 10.60 -0.35
CA ASP A 162 21.60 10.40 0.99
C ASP A 162 20.87 9.24 1.70
N VAL A 163 21.63 8.23 2.09
CA VAL A 163 21.17 7.05 2.84
C VAL A 163 21.86 6.90 4.19
N SER A 164 22.50 7.96 4.66
CA SER A 164 23.31 7.94 5.90
C SER A 164 22.48 7.56 7.14
N ALA A 165 21.22 7.93 7.20
CA ALA A 165 20.30 7.58 8.29
C ALA A 165 19.90 6.10 8.31
N LEU A 166 20.17 5.34 7.25
CA LEU A 166 19.71 3.95 7.09
C LEU A 166 20.73 2.92 7.64
N GLY A 167 21.86 3.36 8.17
CA GLY A 167 22.93 2.49 8.64
C GLY A 167 22.57 1.56 9.81
N GLY A 168 21.47 1.82 10.51
CA GLY A 168 20.97 1.00 11.62
C GLY A 168 19.91 -0.04 11.25
N LEU A 169 19.48 -0.10 9.99
CA LEU A 169 18.43 -1.00 9.55
C LEU A 169 18.84 -2.47 9.67
N ARG A 170 17.86 -3.34 9.94
CA ARG A 170 18.08 -4.78 9.88
C ARG A 170 18.28 -5.26 8.45
N SER A 171 17.41 -4.84 7.54
CA SER A 171 17.47 -5.25 6.13
C SER A 171 17.22 -4.06 5.22
N LEU A 172 18.16 -3.80 4.31
CA LEU A 172 18.09 -2.74 3.31
C LEU A 172 18.36 -3.30 1.92
N TYR A 173 17.46 -3.02 1.01
CA TYR A 173 17.53 -3.42 -0.39
C TYR A 173 17.45 -2.18 -1.26
N LEU A 174 18.48 -1.91 -2.04
CA LEU A 174 18.62 -0.77 -2.96
C LEU A 174 18.77 -1.30 -4.38
N PHE A 175 17.81 -0.99 -5.25
CA PHE A 175 17.81 -1.43 -6.65
C PHE A 175 17.59 -0.23 -7.56
N ASP A 176 18.43 -0.07 -8.57
CA ASP A 176 18.30 0.96 -9.59
C ASP A 176 18.06 2.37 -9.00
N CYS A 177 18.84 2.75 -7.99
CA CYS A 177 18.82 4.06 -7.35
C CYS A 177 20.10 4.84 -7.70
N PRO A 178 20.23 5.40 -8.90
CA PRO A 178 21.49 5.95 -9.43
C PRO A 178 21.97 7.23 -8.70
N GLY A 179 21.10 7.83 -7.88
CA GLY A 179 21.48 8.98 -7.05
C GLY A 179 22.34 8.62 -5.84
N ILE A 180 22.33 7.34 -5.41
CA ILE A 180 23.08 6.87 -4.26
C ILE A 180 24.52 6.55 -4.68
N THR A 181 25.47 7.38 -4.29
CA THR A 181 26.88 7.24 -4.64
C THR A 181 27.77 6.99 -3.43
N ASP A 182 27.27 7.27 -2.22
CA ASP A 182 27.98 7.01 -0.95
C ASP A 182 27.16 6.06 -0.08
N VAL A 183 27.74 4.90 0.22
CA VAL A 183 27.16 3.86 1.07
C VAL A 183 27.99 3.60 2.32
N SER A 184 28.93 4.48 2.64
CA SER A 184 29.88 4.32 3.75
C SER A 184 29.20 4.20 5.11
N ALA A 185 28.03 4.83 5.29
CA ALA A 185 27.23 4.76 6.51
C ALA A 185 26.49 3.42 6.71
N LEU A 186 26.39 2.58 5.69
CA LEU A 186 25.58 1.36 5.71
C LEU A 186 26.28 0.15 6.38
N GLY A 187 27.46 0.32 6.93
CA GLY A 187 28.23 -0.77 7.55
C GLY A 187 27.56 -1.44 8.76
N GLY A 188 26.53 -0.84 9.35
CA GLY A 188 25.76 -1.40 10.45
C GLY A 188 24.52 -2.22 10.01
N VAL A 189 24.17 -2.20 8.73
CA VAL A 189 23.02 -2.94 8.20
C VAL A 189 23.30 -4.44 8.24
N THR A 190 22.39 -5.23 8.82
CA THR A 190 22.60 -6.69 8.96
C THR A 190 22.47 -7.42 7.62
N THR A 191 21.47 -7.06 6.83
CA THR A 191 21.27 -7.62 5.47
C THR A 191 21.23 -6.47 4.48
N LEU A 192 22.28 -6.33 3.69
CA LEU A 192 22.41 -5.26 2.70
C LEU A 192 22.49 -5.85 1.30
N ASN A 193 21.61 -5.40 0.41
CA ASN A 193 21.65 -5.74 -1.00
C ASN A 193 21.62 -4.45 -1.82
N ILE A 194 22.64 -4.24 -2.64
CA ILE A 194 22.76 -3.08 -3.52
C ILE A 194 22.95 -3.59 -4.95
N PHE A 195 22.11 -3.16 -5.86
CA PHE A 195 22.15 -3.55 -7.26
C PHE A 195 21.87 -2.34 -8.16
N CYS A 196 22.78 -2.06 -9.08
CA CYS A 196 22.67 -0.94 -10.03
C CYS A 196 22.47 0.45 -9.37
N CYS A 197 23.20 0.73 -8.30
CA CYS A 197 23.24 2.05 -7.66
C CYS A 197 24.58 2.73 -7.93
#